data_0233bcb965ac9b77c9832759f5d7d179
#
_entry.id   0233bcb965ac9b77c9832759f5d7d179
#
_cell.length_a   1.000
_cell.length_b   1.000
_cell.length_c   1.000
_cell.angle_alpha   90.00
_cell.angle_beta   90.00
_cell.angle_gamma   90.00
#
_symmetry.space_group_name_H-M   'P 1'
#
loop_
_entity.id
_entity.type
_entity.pdbx_description
1 polymer ?
#
loop_
_entity_poly.entity_id
_entity_poly.type
_entity_poly.pdbx_seq_one_letter_code
_entity_poly.pdbx_strand_id
1 'polypeptide(L)'
;MATILVVDDEVGIRALLSEILTDEGHSVELAEDAAQARAVRERAHPDLVLLDIWMPDVDGITLLKEWGAMGQLSMPVIMMSGHGTIDTAVEATKFGAMAFLEKPVTLQKLLRAVEQGLAKPS
;
A
#
# COMPACT_ATOMS: atom_id res chain seq x y z
N MET A 1 5.57 3.24 -16.44
CA MET A 1 6.23 2.32 -15.49
C MET A 1 6.49 3.03 -14.17
N ALA A 2 6.07 2.40 -13.07
CA ALA A 2 6.18 3.01 -11.76
C ALA A 2 6.83 2.04 -10.76
N THR A 3 7.32 2.57 -9.65
CA THR A 3 7.82 1.77 -8.54
C THR A 3 6.71 1.67 -7.50
N ILE A 4 6.31 0.45 -7.19
CA ILE A 4 5.22 0.18 -6.25
C ILE A 4 5.77 -0.60 -5.06
N LEU A 5 5.52 -0.08 -3.86
CA LEU A 5 5.88 -0.77 -2.63
C LEU A 5 4.67 -1.57 -2.14
N VAL A 6 4.86 -2.86 -1.94
CA VAL A 6 3.83 -3.74 -1.37
C VAL A 6 4.23 -4.11 0.05
N VAL A 7 3.42 -3.73 1.01
CA VAL A 7 3.65 -3.99 2.43
C VAL A 7 2.58 -4.96 2.94
N ASP A 8 2.97 -6.20 3.23
CA ASP A 8 2.06 -7.22 3.71
C ASP A 8 2.90 -8.30 4.42
N ASP A 9 2.43 -8.78 5.56
CA ASP A 9 3.16 -9.80 6.32
C ASP A 9 3.00 -11.21 5.74
N GLU A 10 2.03 -11.42 4.85
CA GLU A 10 1.80 -12.73 4.23
C GLU A 10 2.65 -12.88 2.96
N VAL A 11 3.55 -13.86 2.97
CA VAL A 11 4.46 -14.08 1.83
C VAL A 11 3.69 -14.39 0.55
N GLY A 12 2.60 -15.15 0.64
CA GLY A 12 1.78 -15.48 -0.53
C GLY A 12 1.14 -14.27 -1.18
N ILE A 13 0.68 -13.32 -0.38
CA ILE A 13 0.10 -12.08 -0.88
C ILE A 13 1.17 -11.23 -1.56
N ARG A 14 2.35 -11.09 -0.92
CA ARG A 14 3.45 -10.32 -1.52
C ARG A 14 3.85 -10.92 -2.86
N ALA A 15 3.99 -12.24 -2.93
CA ALA A 15 4.37 -12.91 -4.17
C ALA A 15 3.33 -12.70 -5.27
N LEU A 16 2.05 -12.85 -4.93
CA LEU A 16 0.96 -12.69 -5.90
C LEU A 16 0.90 -11.26 -6.44
N LEU A 17 0.91 -10.28 -5.55
CA LEU A 17 0.86 -8.87 -5.96
C LEU A 17 2.09 -8.48 -6.77
N SER A 18 3.26 -8.97 -6.38
CA SER A 18 4.49 -8.72 -7.13
C SER A 18 4.39 -9.26 -8.56
N GLU A 19 3.88 -10.47 -8.72
CA GLU A 19 3.72 -11.07 -10.05
C GLU A 19 2.75 -10.26 -10.91
N ILE A 20 1.60 -9.91 -10.37
CA ILE A 20 0.59 -9.14 -11.10
C ILE A 20 1.14 -7.79 -11.53
N LEU A 21 1.76 -7.06 -10.62
CA LEU A 21 2.24 -5.71 -10.90
C LEU A 21 3.45 -5.71 -11.82
N THR A 22 4.31 -6.71 -11.70
CA THR A 22 5.45 -6.86 -12.61
C THR A 22 4.96 -7.15 -14.02
N ASP A 23 3.92 -7.97 -14.17
CA ASP A 23 3.31 -8.26 -15.48
C ASP A 23 2.74 -7.01 -16.12
N GLU A 24 2.32 -6.02 -15.31
CA GLU A 24 1.81 -4.74 -15.82
C GLU A 24 2.92 -3.73 -16.12
N GLY A 25 4.18 -4.14 -15.98
CA GLY A 25 5.32 -3.29 -16.32
C GLY A 25 5.86 -2.44 -15.19
N HIS A 26 5.41 -2.67 -13.96
CA HIS A 26 5.89 -1.91 -12.81
C HIS A 26 7.10 -2.57 -12.14
N SER A 27 7.93 -1.76 -11.49
CA SER A 27 8.96 -2.26 -10.58
C SER A 27 8.32 -2.42 -9.20
N VAL A 28 8.60 -3.52 -8.53
CA VAL A 28 7.96 -3.83 -7.24
C VAL A 28 9.00 -3.98 -6.16
N GLU A 29 8.79 -3.26 -5.05
CA GLU A 29 9.55 -3.42 -3.81
C GLU A 29 8.63 -4.09 -2.79
N LEU A 30 9.19 -4.95 -1.96
CA LEU A 30 8.40 -5.72 -0.99
C LEU A 30 8.86 -5.42 0.44
N ALA A 31 7.91 -5.36 1.35
CA ALA A 31 8.17 -5.23 2.78
C ALA A 31 7.21 -6.12 3.56
N GLU A 32 7.70 -6.81 4.58
CA GLU A 32 6.86 -7.70 5.37
C GLU A 32 6.35 -7.08 6.67
N ASP A 33 6.89 -5.91 7.03
CA ASP A 33 6.50 -5.19 8.24
C ASP A 33 6.76 -3.69 8.09
N ALA A 34 6.40 -2.92 9.10
CA ALA A 34 6.56 -1.46 9.07
C ALA A 34 8.03 -1.05 9.02
N ALA A 35 8.91 -1.76 9.72
CA ALA A 35 10.34 -1.44 9.73
C ALA A 35 10.92 -1.52 8.32
N GLN A 36 10.61 -2.60 7.60
CA GLN A 36 11.06 -2.76 6.21
C GLN A 36 10.42 -1.71 5.30
N ALA A 37 9.13 -1.41 5.53
CA ALA A 37 8.42 -0.41 4.74
C ALA A 37 9.07 0.96 4.86
N ARG A 38 9.46 1.36 6.07
CA ARG A 38 10.15 2.63 6.31
C ARG A 38 11.47 2.69 5.55
N ALA A 39 12.25 1.62 5.62
CA ALA A 39 13.54 1.54 4.94
C ALA A 39 13.39 1.63 3.43
N VAL A 40 12.44 0.90 2.86
CA VAL A 40 12.18 0.92 1.43
C VAL A 40 11.65 2.28 0.99
N ARG A 41 10.77 2.89 1.77
CA ARG A 41 10.21 4.21 1.49
C ARG A 41 11.33 5.25 1.30
N GLU A 42 12.32 5.23 2.19
CA GLU A 42 13.45 6.17 2.10
C GLU A 42 14.39 5.87 0.95
N ARG A 43 14.66 4.58 0.71
CA ARG A 43 15.64 4.16 -0.30
C ARG A 43 15.10 4.26 -1.73
N ALA A 44 13.88 3.81 -1.93
CA ALA A 44 13.33 3.61 -3.27
C ALA A 44 12.39 4.71 -3.74
N HIS A 45 11.86 5.54 -2.85
CA HIS A 45 10.89 6.59 -3.18
C HIS A 45 9.76 6.07 -4.07
N PRO A 46 8.92 5.13 -3.57
CA PRO A 46 7.90 4.53 -4.41
C PRO A 46 6.88 5.55 -4.91
N ASP A 47 6.35 5.28 -6.10
CA ASP A 47 5.31 6.11 -6.72
C ASP A 47 3.93 5.79 -6.16
N LEU A 48 3.77 4.62 -5.55
CA LEU A 48 2.51 4.17 -4.96
C LEU A 48 2.82 3.09 -3.92
N VAL A 49 2.01 3.04 -2.86
CA VAL A 49 2.17 2.04 -1.79
C VAL A 49 0.87 1.26 -1.63
N LEU A 50 0.97 -0.07 -1.60
CA LEU A 50 -0.10 -0.96 -1.19
C LEU A 50 0.24 -1.40 0.23
N LEU A 51 -0.59 -1.04 1.19
CA LEU A 51 -0.27 -1.17 2.61
C LEU A 51 -1.34 -1.97 3.35
N ASP A 52 -0.93 -3.12 3.88
CA ASP A 52 -1.79 -3.94 4.73
C ASP A 52 -1.99 -3.27 6.08
N ILE A 53 -3.19 -3.41 6.65
CA ILE A 53 -3.48 -2.84 7.97
C ILE A 53 -2.88 -3.70 9.08
N TRP A 54 -3.08 -5.02 9.01
CA TRP A 54 -2.69 -5.92 10.11
C TRP A 54 -1.30 -6.50 9.89
N MET A 55 -0.32 -5.95 10.62
CA MET A 55 1.08 -6.38 10.56
C MET A 55 1.60 -6.64 11.99
N PRO A 56 2.65 -7.48 12.13
CA PRO A 56 3.10 -7.90 13.47
C PRO A 56 3.72 -6.83 14.34
N ASP A 57 4.40 -5.83 13.75
CA ASP A 57 5.08 -4.78 14.53
C ASP A 57 4.22 -3.56 14.78
N VAL A 58 3.83 -2.88 13.71
CA VAL A 58 3.01 -1.66 13.75
C VAL A 58 1.93 -1.82 12.69
N ASP A 59 0.68 -1.54 13.02
CA ASP A 59 -0.39 -1.67 12.03
C ASP A 59 -0.25 -0.60 10.93
N GLY A 60 -0.89 -0.89 9.78
CA GLY A 60 -0.75 -0.03 8.59
C GLY A 60 -1.31 1.37 8.79
N ILE A 61 -2.36 1.53 9.57
CA ILE A 61 -2.94 2.85 9.83
C ILE A 61 -1.97 3.69 10.66
N THR A 62 -1.31 3.08 11.65
CA THR A 62 -0.30 3.78 12.45
C THR A 62 0.87 4.22 11.57
N LEU A 63 1.31 3.37 10.66
CA LEU A 63 2.37 3.73 9.72
C LEU A 63 1.94 4.87 8.79
N LEU A 64 0.71 4.84 8.32
CA LEU A 64 0.14 5.90 7.49
C LEU A 64 0.14 7.24 8.25
N LYS A 65 -0.31 7.22 9.50
CA LYS A 65 -0.30 8.42 10.36
C LYS A 65 1.12 8.94 10.57
N GLU A 66 2.06 8.05 10.79
CA GLU A 66 3.47 8.40 10.96
C GLU A 66 4.01 9.11 9.72
N TRP A 67 3.77 8.55 8.54
CA TRP A 67 4.22 9.16 7.29
C TRP A 67 3.57 10.54 7.07
N GLY A 68 2.28 10.66 7.39
CA GLY A 68 1.60 11.96 7.30
C GLY A 68 2.19 13.00 8.24
N ALA A 69 2.44 12.61 9.50
CA ALA A 69 2.99 13.51 10.50
C ALA A 69 4.42 13.95 10.19
N MET A 70 5.19 13.09 9.51
CA MET A 70 6.58 13.38 9.14
C MET A 70 6.72 14.05 7.78
N GLY A 71 5.61 14.37 7.12
CA GLY A 71 5.65 14.97 5.79
C GLY A 71 6.12 14.02 4.70
N GLN A 72 6.04 12.72 4.94
CA GLN A 72 6.52 11.70 4.00
C GLN A 72 5.43 11.08 3.14
N LEU A 73 4.19 11.57 3.27
CA LEU A 73 3.05 11.02 2.52
C LEU A 73 2.90 11.76 1.19
N SER A 74 3.92 11.65 0.34
CA SER A 74 3.96 12.32 -0.96
C SER A 74 3.47 11.44 -2.11
N MET A 75 3.18 10.16 -1.83
CA MET A 75 2.71 9.21 -2.82
C MET A 75 1.33 8.69 -2.44
N PRO A 76 0.52 8.22 -3.40
CA PRO A 76 -0.76 7.60 -3.08
C PRO A 76 -0.56 6.30 -2.30
N VAL A 77 -1.40 6.10 -1.28
CA VAL A 77 -1.40 4.90 -0.46
C VAL A 77 -2.76 4.22 -0.60
N ILE A 78 -2.75 2.96 -0.95
CA ILE A 78 -3.94 2.11 -1.02
C ILE A 78 -3.86 1.12 0.13
N MET A 79 -4.84 1.15 1.03
CA MET A 79 -4.88 0.24 2.16
C MET A 79 -5.52 -1.09 1.75
N MET A 80 -5.09 -2.17 2.39
CA MET A 80 -5.66 -3.50 2.18
C MET A 80 -5.96 -4.14 3.53
N SER A 81 -7.09 -4.86 3.64
CA SER A 81 -7.40 -5.58 4.87
C SER A 81 -8.37 -6.72 4.64
N GLY A 82 -8.13 -7.85 5.31
CA GLY A 82 -9.06 -8.97 5.36
C GLY A 82 -10.13 -8.82 6.44
N HIS A 83 -9.93 -7.89 7.35
CA HIS A 83 -10.84 -7.67 8.49
C HIS A 83 -11.19 -6.20 8.63
N GLY A 84 -11.29 -5.50 7.48
CA GLY A 84 -11.62 -4.09 7.49
C GLY A 84 -13.09 -3.87 7.84
N THR A 85 -13.34 -2.83 8.64
CA THR A 85 -14.67 -2.33 8.90
C THR A 85 -14.83 -1.00 8.21
N ILE A 86 -16.07 -0.50 8.15
CA ILE A 86 -16.34 0.83 7.60
C ILE A 86 -15.55 1.88 8.41
N ASP A 87 -15.48 1.71 9.74
CA ASP A 87 -14.74 2.64 10.60
C ASP A 87 -13.24 2.67 10.25
N THR A 88 -12.67 1.49 9.99
CA THR A 88 -11.26 1.38 9.61
C THR A 88 -11.00 2.08 8.27
N ALA A 89 -11.90 1.89 7.30
CA ALA A 89 -11.78 2.52 5.98
C ALA A 89 -11.90 4.05 6.09
N VAL A 90 -12.82 4.53 6.91
CA VAL A 90 -13.01 5.97 7.15
C VAL A 90 -11.75 6.56 7.80
N GLU A 91 -11.20 5.86 8.80
CA GLU A 91 -9.97 6.31 9.46
C GLU A 91 -8.81 6.39 8.49
N ALA A 92 -8.62 5.36 7.66
CA ALA A 92 -7.55 5.34 6.66
C ALA A 92 -7.67 6.52 5.70
N THR A 93 -8.88 6.77 5.20
CA THR A 93 -9.12 7.91 4.30
C THR A 93 -8.83 9.24 4.99
N LYS A 94 -9.23 9.36 6.25
CA LYS A 94 -8.98 10.57 7.04
C LYS A 94 -7.49 10.88 7.17
N PHE A 95 -6.66 9.84 7.27
CA PHE A 95 -5.20 10.02 7.41
C PHE A 95 -4.45 9.96 6.08
N GLY A 96 -5.15 10.01 4.97
CA GLY A 96 -4.55 10.24 3.67
C GLY A 96 -4.51 9.07 2.70
N ALA A 97 -5.11 7.94 3.03
CA ALA A 97 -5.22 6.83 2.08
C ALA A 97 -6.16 7.23 0.94
N MET A 98 -5.75 6.91 -0.29
CA MET A 98 -6.58 7.25 -1.44
C MET A 98 -7.67 6.21 -1.70
N ALA A 99 -7.46 4.96 -1.27
CA ALA A 99 -8.40 3.88 -1.50
C ALA A 99 -8.22 2.79 -0.44
N PHE A 100 -9.22 1.93 -0.33
CA PHE A 100 -9.23 0.81 0.59
C PHE A 100 -9.74 -0.42 -0.15
N LEU A 101 -8.96 -1.49 -0.15
CA LEU A 101 -9.32 -2.75 -0.80
C LEU A 101 -9.52 -3.84 0.24
N GLU A 102 -10.64 -4.55 0.16
CA GLU A 102 -10.91 -5.71 1.00
C GLU A 102 -10.24 -6.95 0.43
N LYS A 103 -9.63 -7.74 1.30
CA LYS A 103 -9.08 -9.04 0.91
C LYS A 103 -10.20 -10.08 0.91
N PRO A 104 -10.21 -11.03 -0.01
CA PRO A 104 -9.24 -11.20 -1.08
C PRO A 104 -9.38 -10.13 -2.16
N VAL A 105 -8.27 -9.51 -2.53
CA VAL A 105 -8.27 -8.45 -3.53
C VAL A 105 -8.40 -9.07 -4.91
N THR A 106 -9.40 -8.65 -5.69
CA THR A 106 -9.56 -9.14 -7.05
C THR A 106 -8.60 -8.42 -7.98
N LEU A 107 -8.19 -9.11 -9.05
CA LEU A 107 -7.31 -8.55 -10.05
C LEU A 107 -7.84 -7.22 -10.60
N GLN A 108 -9.12 -7.18 -10.95
CA GLN A 108 -9.74 -5.98 -11.51
C GLN A 108 -9.72 -4.79 -10.56
N LYS A 109 -10.03 -5.02 -9.28
CA LYS A 109 -10.03 -3.96 -8.28
C LYS A 109 -8.63 -3.44 -8.02
N LEU A 110 -7.66 -4.37 -7.93
CA LEU A 110 -6.26 -4.00 -7.73
C LEU A 110 -5.75 -3.13 -8.88
N LEU A 111 -5.91 -3.59 -10.11
CA LEU A 111 -5.40 -2.87 -11.28
C LEU A 111 -6.08 -1.51 -11.44
N ARG A 112 -7.39 -1.44 -11.18
CA ARG A 112 -8.11 -0.17 -11.25
C ARG A 112 -7.60 0.83 -10.20
N ALA A 113 -7.40 0.37 -8.97
CA ALA A 113 -6.92 1.24 -7.89
C ALA A 113 -5.50 1.75 -8.18
N VAL A 114 -4.63 0.87 -8.65
CA VAL A 114 -3.25 1.24 -9.00
C VAL A 114 -3.25 2.25 -10.15
N GLU A 115 -4.04 1.99 -11.19
CA GLU A 115 -4.15 2.88 -12.34
C GLU A 115 -4.64 4.27 -11.90
N GLN A 116 -5.67 4.32 -11.07
CA GLN A 116 -6.21 5.59 -10.57
C GLN A 116 -5.17 6.34 -9.72
N GLY A 117 -4.43 5.61 -8.88
CA GLY A 117 -3.40 6.20 -8.05
C GLY A 117 -2.26 6.81 -8.87
N LEU A 118 -1.81 6.10 -9.89
CA LEU A 118 -0.71 6.56 -10.74
C LEU A 118 -1.13 7.64 -11.73
N ALA A 119 -2.39 7.68 -12.11
CA ALA A 119 -2.91 8.69 -13.05
C ALA A 119 -3.16 10.03 -12.38
N LYS A 120 -3.24 10.08 -11.06
CA LYS A 120 -3.56 11.31 -10.34
C LYS A 120 -2.37 12.28 -10.40
N PRO A 121 -2.57 13.51 -10.86
CA PRO A 121 -1.48 14.49 -10.83
C PRO A 121 -1.08 14.78 -9.39
N SER A 122 0.19 14.84 -9.17
CA SER A 122 0.74 15.17 -7.85
C SER A 122 0.55 16.65 -7.53
#